data_1915e41b654acc321d5716c78b9147b2
#
_entry.id   1915e41b654acc321d5716c78b9147b2
#
_cell.length_a   1.000
_cell.length_b   1.000
_cell.length_c   1.000
_cell.angle_alpha   90.00
_cell.angle_beta   90.00
_cell.angle_gamma   90.00
#
_symmetry.space_group_name_H-M   'P 1'
#
loop_
_entity.id
_entity.type
_entity.pdbx_description
1 polymer ?
#
loop_
_entity_poly.entity_id
_entity_poly.type
_entity_poly.pdbx_seq_one_letter_code
_entity_poly.pdbx_strand_id
1 'polypeptide(L)'
;MPFPWLALAVGASTAVSYMGSLQQSKQLKAAAAWDKYHLDIRKMQDTIMANERARRLISEKRAAQGARGVHMGEGSTLLETESVIENLADAKFWIDKGVEMDLRTIDVKLAGALAKESWNRKTSLLEGGLSAYTTQKQYG
;
A
#
# COMPACT_ATOMS: atom_id res chain seq x y z
N MET A 1 35.34 -18.19 -38.89
CA MET A 1 34.08 -17.51 -39.19
C MET A 1 33.37 -17.11 -37.88
N PRO A 2 32.94 -15.86 -37.74
CA PRO A 2 32.13 -15.50 -36.61
C PRO A 2 30.77 -16.20 -36.69
N PHE A 3 30.24 -16.53 -35.52
CA PHE A 3 28.92 -17.13 -35.44
C PHE A 3 27.89 -16.05 -35.00
N PRO A 4 27.37 -15.24 -35.93
CA PRO A 4 26.46 -14.14 -35.59
C PRO A 4 25.16 -14.63 -34.95
N TRP A 5 24.75 -15.86 -35.22
CA TRP A 5 23.57 -16.44 -34.64
C TRP A 5 23.67 -16.65 -33.12
N LEU A 6 24.89 -16.87 -32.59
CA LEU A 6 25.13 -16.95 -31.15
C LEU A 6 24.91 -15.60 -30.46
N ALA A 7 25.42 -14.53 -31.06
CA ALA A 7 25.20 -13.19 -30.57
C ALA A 7 23.74 -12.80 -30.62
N LEU A 8 23.03 -13.20 -31.67
CA LEU A 8 21.59 -12.99 -31.83
C LEU A 8 20.81 -13.74 -30.75
N ALA A 9 21.16 -14.98 -30.44
CA ALA A 9 20.52 -15.79 -29.42
C ALA A 9 20.69 -15.15 -28.03
N VAL A 10 21.87 -14.66 -27.70
CA VAL A 10 22.15 -13.96 -26.44
C VAL A 10 21.34 -12.66 -26.36
N GLY A 11 21.29 -11.90 -27.44
CA GLY A 11 20.51 -10.68 -27.53
C GLY A 11 19.01 -10.93 -27.34
N ALA A 12 18.47 -11.96 -27.99
CA ALA A 12 17.07 -12.36 -27.85
C ALA A 12 16.76 -12.78 -26.41
N SER A 13 17.64 -13.57 -25.79
CA SER A 13 17.51 -13.98 -24.39
C SER A 13 17.50 -12.79 -23.45
N THR A 14 18.39 -11.81 -23.66
CA THR A 14 18.42 -10.57 -22.88
C THR A 14 17.14 -9.76 -23.04
N ALA A 15 16.62 -9.65 -24.26
CA ALA A 15 15.37 -8.95 -24.53
C ALA A 15 14.18 -9.63 -23.82
N VAL A 16 14.10 -10.94 -23.82
CA VAL A 16 13.06 -11.69 -23.09
C VAL A 16 13.16 -11.45 -21.59
N SER A 17 14.36 -11.46 -21.02
CA SER A 17 14.58 -11.16 -19.60
C SER A 17 14.16 -9.72 -19.27
N TYR A 18 14.46 -8.76 -20.13
CA TYR A 18 14.04 -7.37 -19.95
C TYR A 18 12.51 -7.22 -19.98
N MET A 19 11.82 -7.87 -20.91
CA MET A 19 10.36 -7.85 -21.01
C MET A 19 9.72 -8.51 -19.78
N GLY A 20 10.28 -9.62 -19.29
CA GLY A 20 9.83 -10.27 -18.06
C GLY A 20 9.97 -9.36 -16.84
N SER A 21 11.07 -8.62 -16.74
CA SER A 21 11.30 -7.63 -15.69
C SER A 21 10.29 -6.47 -15.75
N LEU A 22 9.94 -6.01 -16.94
CA LEU A 22 8.88 -4.99 -17.12
C LEU A 22 7.52 -5.52 -16.67
N GLN A 23 7.20 -6.77 -16.95
CA GLN A 23 5.99 -7.42 -16.46
C GLN A 23 5.95 -7.48 -14.94
N GLN A 24 7.06 -7.83 -14.30
CA GLN A 24 7.17 -7.83 -12.83
C GLN A 24 6.94 -6.44 -12.25
N SER A 25 7.46 -5.40 -12.88
CA SER A 25 7.21 -4.02 -12.46
C SER A 25 5.72 -3.66 -12.51
N LYS A 26 5.02 -4.09 -13.55
CA LYS A 26 3.56 -3.90 -13.66
C LYS A 26 2.81 -4.67 -12.57
N GLN A 27 3.23 -5.90 -12.28
CA GLN A 27 2.64 -6.71 -11.22
C GLN A 27 2.87 -6.09 -9.84
N LEU A 28 4.05 -5.56 -9.58
CA LEU A 28 4.36 -4.87 -8.32
C LEU A 28 3.48 -3.64 -8.13
N LYS A 29 3.29 -2.84 -9.19
CA LYS A 29 2.39 -1.67 -9.15
C LYS A 29 0.94 -2.08 -8.93
N ALA A 30 0.49 -3.14 -9.59
CA ALA A 30 -0.85 -3.67 -9.42
C ALA A 30 -1.07 -4.20 -8.00
N ALA A 31 -0.11 -4.92 -7.43
CA ALA A 31 -0.15 -5.41 -6.06
C ALA A 31 -0.21 -4.25 -5.05
N ALA A 32 0.59 -3.20 -5.25
CA ALA A 32 0.55 -2.01 -4.40
C ALA A 32 -0.79 -1.28 -4.48
N ALA A 33 -1.36 -1.15 -5.68
CA ALA A 33 -2.69 -0.56 -5.86
C ALA A 33 -3.77 -1.37 -5.17
N TRP A 34 -3.68 -2.70 -5.22
CA TRP A 34 -4.59 -3.63 -4.53
C TRP A 34 -4.47 -3.48 -3.01
N ASP A 35 -3.25 -3.40 -2.48
CA ASP A 35 -2.99 -3.18 -1.06
C ASP A 35 -3.58 -1.84 -0.59
N LYS A 36 -3.43 -0.77 -1.38
CA LYS A 36 -4.05 0.53 -1.10
C LYS A 36 -5.57 0.46 -1.08
N TYR A 37 -6.15 -0.27 -2.02
CA TYR A 37 -7.60 -0.49 -2.07
C TYR A 37 -8.10 -1.21 -0.82
N HIS A 38 -7.43 -2.27 -0.39
CA HIS A 38 -7.76 -2.98 0.84
C HIS A 38 -7.62 -2.09 2.08
N LEU A 39 -6.64 -1.22 2.07
CA LEU A 39 -6.43 -0.25 3.15
C LEU A 39 -7.58 0.75 3.24
N ASP A 40 -8.06 1.25 2.11
CA ASP A 40 -9.21 2.14 2.05
C ASP A 40 -10.48 1.46 2.56
N ILE A 41 -10.70 0.20 2.20
CA ILE A 41 -11.82 -0.60 2.72
C ILE A 41 -11.72 -0.75 4.23
N ARG A 42 -10.54 -1.08 4.75
CA ARG A 42 -10.31 -1.19 6.19
C ARG A 42 -10.57 0.12 6.90
N LYS A 43 -10.11 1.23 6.34
CA LYS A 43 -10.39 2.57 6.87
C LYS A 43 -11.88 2.85 6.96
N MET A 44 -12.64 2.52 5.90
CA MET A 44 -14.09 2.67 5.90
C MET A 44 -14.74 1.81 6.99
N GLN A 45 -14.34 0.54 7.12
CA GLN A 45 -14.85 -0.36 8.13
C GLN A 45 -14.55 0.14 9.54
N ASP A 46 -13.32 0.55 9.82
CA ASP A 46 -12.91 1.07 11.11
C ASP A 46 -13.65 2.36 11.47
N THR A 47 -13.85 3.23 10.50
CA THR A 47 -14.62 4.48 10.66
C THR A 47 -16.09 4.19 10.97
N ILE A 48 -16.71 3.26 10.26
CA ILE A 48 -18.09 2.83 10.50
C ILE A 48 -18.22 2.23 11.90
N MET A 49 -17.30 1.36 12.29
CA MET A 49 -17.28 0.75 13.62
C MET A 49 -17.13 1.80 14.73
N ALA A 50 -16.24 2.78 14.53
CA ALA A 50 -16.06 3.88 15.47
C ALA A 50 -17.34 4.72 15.60
N ASN A 51 -18.00 5.04 14.49
CA ASN A 51 -19.26 5.75 14.47
C ASN A 51 -20.39 4.97 15.19
N GLU A 52 -20.50 3.68 14.93
CA GLU A 52 -21.49 2.82 15.58
C GLU A 52 -21.25 2.71 17.09
N ARG A 53 -19.99 2.58 17.50
CA ARG A 53 -19.63 2.55 18.91
C ARG A 53 -20.00 3.85 19.61
N ALA A 54 -19.72 4.99 18.99
CA ALA A 54 -20.10 6.30 19.51
C ALA A 54 -21.61 6.45 19.63
N ARG A 55 -22.37 6.05 18.60
CA ARG A 55 -23.85 6.08 18.64
C ARG A 55 -24.37 5.20 19.75
N ARG A 56 -23.83 4.01 19.92
CA ARG A 56 -24.24 3.07 20.97
C ARG A 56 -23.98 3.63 22.35
N LEU A 57 -22.79 4.21 22.57
CA LEU A 57 -22.44 4.87 23.83
C LEU A 57 -23.35 6.05 24.14
N ILE A 58 -23.66 6.88 23.16
CA ILE A 58 -24.60 8.02 23.34
C ILE A 58 -25.98 7.50 23.68
N SER A 59 -26.48 6.47 22.99
CA SER A 59 -27.77 5.88 23.24
C SER A 59 -27.86 5.27 24.63
N GLU A 60 -26.84 4.54 25.07
CA GLU A 60 -26.76 3.96 26.41
C GLU A 60 -26.74 5.04 27.50
N LYS A 61 -25.96 6.10 27.31
CA LYS A 61 -25.90 7.22 28.24
C LYS A 61 -27.23 7.96 28.31
N ARG A 62 -27.88 8.19 27.19
CA ARG A 62 -29.23 8.81 27.14
C ARG A 62 -30.28 7.96 27.85
N ALA A 63 -30.27 6.65 27.62
CA ALA A 63 -31.18 5.73 28.29
C ALA A 63 -30.94 5.71 29.79
N ALA A 64 -29.68 5.65 30.25
CA ALA A 64 -29.30 5.69 31.66
C ALA A 64 -29.71 7.01 32.30
N GLN A 65 -29.53 8.13 31.61
CA GLN A 65 -29.93 9.47 32.09
C GLN A 65 -31.44 9.61 32.19
N GLY A 66 -32.18 9.12 31.18
CA GLY A 66 -33.64 9.09 31.20
C GLY A 66 -34.16 8.25 32.36
N ALA A 67 -33.57 7.09 32.64
CA ALA A 67 -33.92 6.24 33.76
C ALA A 67 -33.66 6.90 35.13
N ARG A 68 -32.65 7.79 35.22
CA ARG A 68 -32.34 8.56 36.43
C ARG A 68 -33.16 9.84 36.56
N GLY A 69 -34.03 10.17 35.58
CA GLY A 69 -34.81 11.38 35.58
C GLY A 69 -34.02 12.66 35.29
N VAL A 70 -32.83 12.54 34.68
CA VAL A 70 -31.97 13.68 34.35
C VAL A 70 -32.39 14.24 32.98
N HIS A 71 -32.48 15.56 32.84
CA HIS A 71 -32.74 16.22 31.56
C HIS A 71 -31.53 16.06 30.59
N MET A 72 -31.84 15.56 29.39
CA MET A 72 -30.84 15.44 28.34
C MET A 72 -30.47 16.83 27.81
N GLY A 73 -29.17 17.10 27.76
CA GLY A 73 -28.65 18.38 27.30
C GLY A 73 -28.30 19.38 28.38
N GLU A 74 -28.43 19.03 29.66
CA GLU A 74 -28.05 19.89 30.78
C GLU A 74 -26.77 19.40 31.46
N GLY A 75 -25.85 20.34 31.77
CA GLY A 75 -24.71 20.15 32.65
C GLY A 75 -23.83 18.94 32.35
N SER A 76 -23.75 17.99 33.26
CA SER A 76 -22.93 16.79 33.14
C SER A 76 -23.34 15.85 32.02
N THR A 77 -24.63 15.90 31.61
CA THR A 77 -25.17 15.13 30.51
C THR A 77 -24.58 15.58 29.18
N LEU A 78 -24.51 16.89 28.98
CA LEU A 78 -23.89 17.48 27.79
C LEU A 78 -22.39 17.17 27.73
N LEU A 79 -21.69 17.28 28.87
CA LEU A 79 -20.28 16.95 28.99
C LEU A 79 -19.97 15.48 28.64
N GLU A 80 -20.82 14.54 29.11
CA GLU A 80 -20.68 13.12 28.79
C GLU A 80 -20.82 12.88 27.26
N THR A 81 -21.79 13.54 26.62
CA THR A 81 -21.99 13.42 25.17
C THR A 81 -20.83 14.06 24.39
N GLU A 82 -20.34 15.22 24.82
CA GLU A 82 -19.17 15.86 24.24
C GLU A 82 -17.92 14.99 24.37
N SER A 83 -17.74 14.34 25.52
CA SER A 83 -16.63 13.40 25.74
C SER A 83 -16.66 12.23 24.75
N VAL A 84 -17.83 11.68 24.44
CA VAL A 84 -17.96 10.62 23.42
C VAL A 84 -17.63 11.13 22.05
N ILE A 85 -18.07 12.34 21.71
CA ILE A 85 -17.78 12.97 20.41
C ILE A 85 -16.28 13.25 20.26
N GLU A 86 -15.62 13.75 21.32
CA GLU A 86 -14.17 13.96 21.33
C GLU A 86 -13.42 12.65 21.15
N ASN A 87 -13.81 11.60 21.87
CA ASN A 87 -13.21 10.27 21.73
C ASN A 87 -13.38 9.72 20.32
N LEU A 88 -14.54 9.97 19.69
CA LEU A 88 -14.76 9.59 18.31
C LEU A 88 -13.85 10.36 17.35
N ALA A 89 -13.68 11.67 17.55
CA ALA A 89 -12.78 12.48 16.75
C ALA A 89 -11.33 12.00 16.88
N ASP A 90 -10.89 11.67 18.11
CA ASP A 90 -9.57 11.09 18.36
C ASP A 90 -9.39 9.73 17.69
N ALA A 91 -10.40 8.86 17.78
CA ALA A 91 -10.38 7.56 17.13
C ALA A 91 -10.25 7.70 15.60
N LYS A 92 -11.00 8.60 14.99
CA LYS A 92 -10.91 8.89 13.56
C LYS A 92 -9.54 9.44 13.18
N PHE A 93 -8.98 10.34 14.00
CA PHE A 93 -7.65 10.88 13.80
C PHE A 93 -6.59 9.77 13.76
N TRP A 94 -6.64 8.84 14.72
CA TRP A 94 -5.69 7.72 14.77
C TRP A 94 -5.89 6.73 13.63
N ILE A 95 -7.13 6.50 13.20
CA ILE A 95 -7.42 5.69 12.01
C ILE A 95 -6.78 6.34 10.78
N ASP A 96 -6.99 7.64 10.58
CA ASP A 96 -6.42 8.37 9.44
C ASP A 96 -4.88 8.37 9.47
N LYS A 97 -4.28 8.56 10.64
CA LYS A 97 -2.82 8.50 10.80
C LYS A 97 -2.26 7.11 10.52
N GLY A 98 -2.92 6.08 11.01
CA GLY A 98 -2.54 4.69 10.75
C GLY A 98 -2.58 4.38 9.26
N VAL A 99 -3.64 4.78 8.57
CA VAL A 99 -3.78 4.60 7.13
C VAL A 99 -2.69 5.37 6.37
N GLU A 100 -2.43 6.63 6.76
CA GLU A 100 -1.38 7.43 6.14
C GLU A 100 -0.01 6.79 6.28
N MET A 101 0.33 6.26 7.46
CA MET A 101 1.58 5.55 7.69
C MET A 101 1.67 4.26 6.87
N ASP A 102 0.58 3.51 6.78
CA ASP A 102 0.52 2.29 5.99
C ASP A 102 0.65 2.58 4.50
N LEU A 103 0.02 3.65 4.00
CA LEU A 103 0.18 4.11 2.61
C LEU A 103 1.63 4.47 2.31
N ARG A 104 2.30 5.18 3.20
CA ARG A 104 3.72 5.50 3.06
C ARG A 104 4.58 4.25 3.04
N THR A 105 4.27 3.27 3.89
CA THR A 105 4.97 1.99 3.91
C THR A 105 4.81 1.25 2.59
N ILE A 106 3.60 1.22 2.03
CA ILE A 106 3.33 0.61 0.72
C ILE A 106 4.13 1.32 -0.37
N ASP A 107 4.13 2.65 -0.38
CA ASP A 107 4.87 3.44 -1.37
C ASP A 107 6.38 3.24 -1.27
N VAL A 108 6.91 3.19 -0.06
CA VAL A 108 8.35 2.94 0.18
C VAL A 108 8.73 1.53 -0.28
N LYS A 109 7.93 0.53 0.05
CA LYS A 109 8.15 -0.86 -0.40
C LYS A 109 8.09 -0.97 -1.91
N LEU A 110 7.11 -0.33 -2.54
CA LEU A 110 6.96 -0.32 -3.99
C LEU A 110 8.18 0.36 -4.65
N ALA A 111 8.57 1.53 -4.15
CA ALA A 111 9.72 2.26 -4.66
C ALA A 111 11.01 1.43 -4.54
N GLY A 112 11.21 0.76 -3.40
CA GLY A 112 12.33 -0.14 -3.18
C GLY A 112 12.34 -1.34 -4.13
N ALA A 113 11.19 -1.98 -4.30
CA ALA A 113 11.04 -3.11 -5.21
C ALA A 113 11.26 -2.70 -6.67
N LEU A 114 10.72 -1.55 -7.09
CA LEU A 114 10.91 -1.02 -8.44
C LEU A 114 12.38 -0.63 -8.69
N ALA A 115 13.04 -0.05 -7.70
CA ALA A 115 14.47 0.29 -7.79
C ALA A 115 15.31 -0.97 -7.96
N LYS A 116 15.02 -2.03 -7.21
CA LYS A 116 15.68 -3.32 -7.32
C LYS A 116 15.47 -3.95 -8.70
N GLU A 117 14.24 -3.92 -9.20
CA GLU A 117 13.90 -4.41 -10.54
C GLU A 117 14.62 -3.62 -11.63
N SER A 118 14.67 -2.31 -11.52
CA SER A 118 15.39 -1.44 -12.45
C SER A 118 16.89 -1.76 -12.45
N TRP A 119 17.48 -1.97 -11.28
CA TRP A 119 18.88 -2.38 -11.16
C TRP A 119 19.12 -3.75 -11.80
N ASN A 120 18.26 -4.73 -11.52
CA ASN A 120 18.36 -6.07 -12.11
C ASN A 120 18.24 -6.03 -13.64
N ARG A 121 17.37 -5.20 -14.19
CA ARG A 121 17.25 -5.00 -15.63
C ARG A 121 18.53 -4.44 -16.23
N LYS A 122 19.12 -3.42 -15.61
CA LYS A 122 20.37 -2.82 -16.06
C LYS A 122 21.52 -3.83 -16.01
N THR A 123 21.60 -4.60 -14.94
CA THR A 123 22.60 -5.65 -14.76
C THR A 123 22.43 -6.74 -15.81
N SER A 124 21.22 -7.21 -16.06
CA SER A 124 20.89 -8.18 -17.12
C SER A 124 21.32 -7.70 -18.50
N LEU A 125 21.04 -6.45 -18.84
CA LEU A 125 21.43 -5.86 -20.12
C LEU A 125 22.95 -5.77 -20.26
N LEU A 126 23.65 -5.38 -19.20
CA LEU A 126 25.12 -5.33 -19.19
C LEU A 126 25.73 -6.71 -19.32
N GLU A 127 25.25 -7.69 -18.57
CA GLU A 127 25.71 -9.08 -18.66
C GLU A 127 25.44 -9.66 -20.04
N GLY A 128 24.25 -9.44 -20.59
CA GLY A 128 23.90 -9.87 -21.93
C GLY A 128 24.79 -9.24 -22.99
N GLY A 129 25.07 -7.95 -22.88
CA GLY A 129 25.97 -7.22 -23.77
C GLY A 129 27.40 -7.74 -23.68
N LEU A 130 27.91 -7.96 -22.47
CA LEU A 130 29.23 -8.53 -22.25
C LEU A 130 29.34 -9.96 -22.78
N SER A 131 28.33 -10.79 -22.54
CA SER A 131 28.31 -12.16 -23.07
C SER A 131 28.29 -12.17 -24.59
N ALA A 132 27.51 -11.32 -25.23
CA ALA A 132 27.49 -11.20 -26.68
C ALA A 132 28.84 -10.74 -27.24
N TYR A 133 29.47 -9.75 -26.61
CA TYR A 133 30.79 -9.27 -27.00
C TYR A 133 31.85 -10.34 -26.82
N THR A 134 31.86 -11.05 -25.71
CA THR A 134 32.81 -12.13 -25.43
C THR A 134 32.66 -13.27 -26.43
N THR A 135 31.43 -13.67 -26.75
CA THR A 135 31.14 -14.71 -27.73
C THR A 135 31.62 -14.29 -29.10
N GLN A 136 31.34 -13.07 -29.52
CA GLN A 136 31.80 -12.55 -30.81
C GLN A 136 33.35 -12.48 -30.89
N LYS A 137 34.00 -12.04 -29.83
CA LYS A 137 35.46 -11.98 -29.75
C LYS A 137 36.07 -13.37 -29.76
N GLN A 138 35.42 -14.35 -29.14
CA GLN A 138 35.92 -15.72 -29.08
C GLN A 138 35.85 -16.45 -30.42
N TYR A 139 34.83 -16.16 -31.23
CA TYR A 139 34.56 -16.80 -32.52
C TYR A 139 34.82 -15.89 -33.73
N GLY A 140 35.12 -14.65 -33.48
CA GLY A 140 35.41 -13.67 -34.50
C GLY A 140 36.89 -13.42 -34.66
#